data_949bd044e18df18e6c0896c4a9cacb6c
#
_entry.id   949bd044e18df18e6c0896c4a9cacb6c
#
_cell.length_a   1.000
_cell.length_b   1.000
_cell.length_c   1.000
_cell.angle_alpha   90.00
_cell.angle_beta   90.00
_cell.angle_gamma   90.00
#
_symmetry.space_group_name_H-M   'P 1'
#
loop_
_entity.id
_entity.type
_entity.pdbx_description
1 polymer ?
#
loop_
_entity_poly.entity_id
_entity_poly.type
_entity_poly.pdbx_seq_one_letter_code
_entity_poly.pdbx_strand_id
1 'polypeptide(L)'
;MVKLLIGFLLIFAIQSMKISERGAYMIGYFEGFLDHAYWDQWGKVWTIGYGHTGDVHEGDIITREQALKLLQKDCEYVEGFVNDKNFVPQTLNQAQFDALVSFGYNLGPYTLPKLCKGKTIKQIASDILDYCHAGGVELPGLVRRRKAESYLLLHGITGISDIDGKYNGSSPKTQTNVKFTYTVMTNSGNYENIADGKTAGKVGQEIIGIAIKASSGKVKYRVHLVGGGWLPYVTGYNLNDFDNGYAGNGKPIDAVQVMHDSAITKYRVSPKNSNFYSYQIDTQTGNGMDGYAGSFGKAIDRFELTSE
;
A
#
# COMPACT_ATOMS: atom_id res chain seq x y z
N MET A 1 41.26 -22.84 44.79
CA MET A 1 40.99 -22.63 43.34
C MET A 1 39.57 -22.05 43.20
N VAL A 2 39.46 -20.73 43.13
CA VAL A 2 38.17 -20.02 43.00
C VAL A 2 37.93 -19.81 41.49
N LYS A 3 36.90 -20.45 40.92
CA LYS A 3 36.48 -20.22 39.53
C LYS A 3 35.67 -18.94 39.48
N LEU A 4 36.24 -17.90 38.88
CA LEU A 4 35.56 -16.65 38.54
C LEU A 4 34.64 -16.89 37.35
N LEU A 5 33.32 -16.89 37.60
CA LEU A 5 32.32 -16.96 36.56
C LEU A 5 32.12 -15.53 36.04
N ILE A 6 32.71 -15.20 34.87
CA ILE A 6 32.47 -13.95 34.20
C ILE A 6 31.15 -14.12 33.39
N GLY A 7 30.05 -13.61 33.96
CA GLY A 7 28.80 -13.50 33.26
C GLY A 7 28.89 -12.43 32.18
N PHE A 8 28.90 -12.83 30.91
CA PHE A 8 28.70 -11.90 29.78
C PHE A 8 27.25 -11.41 29.81
N LEU A 9 27.05 -10.20 30.31
CA LEU A 9 25.75 -9.49 30.13
C LEU A 9 25.69 -9.00 28.70
N LEU A 10 25.02 -9.74 27.83
CA LEU A 10 24.66 -9.26 26.50
C LEU A 10 23.61 -8.14 26.66
N ILE A 11 24.07 -6.89 26.70
CA ILE A 11 23.19 -5.72 26.57
C ILE A 11 22.78 -5.67 25.10
N PHE A 12 21.60 -6.23 24.78
CA PHE A 12 20.94 -5.93 23.54
C PHE A 12 20.54 -4.45 23.59
N ALA A 13 21.31 -3.60 22.92
CA ALA A 13 20.86 -2.24 22.63
C ALA A 13 19.55 -2.37 21.86
N ILE A 14 18.43 -2.02 22.48
CA ILE A 14 17.15 -1.91 21.79
C ILE A 14 17.33 -0.75 20.80
N GLN A 15 17.55 -1.09 19.55
CA GLN A 15 17.66 -0.10 18.48
C GLN A 15 16.32 0.63 18.38
N SER A 16 16.31 1.96 18.52
CA SER A 16 15.10 2.76 18.36
C SER A 16 14.59 2.61 16.94
N MET A 17 13.28 2.45 16.80
CA MET A 17 12.65 2.34 15.49
C MET A 17 12.69 3.68 14.77
N LYS A 18 12.78 3.62 13.45
CA LYS A 18 12.68 4.75 12.55
C LYS A 18 11.49 4.54 11.62
N ILE A 19 10.92 5.64 11.13
CA ILE A 19 9.84 5.54 10.14
C ILE A 19 10.37 4.84 8.88
N SER A 20 9.58 3.91 8.36
CA SER A 20 9.90 3.27 7.09
C SER A 20 9.68 4.21 5.91
N GLU A 21 10.25 3.90 4.76
CA GLU A 21 9.99 4.64 3.52
C GLU A 21 8.48 4.65 3.19
N ARG A 22 7.77 3.55 3.44
CA ARG A 22 6.30 3.46 3.30
C ARG A 22 5.57 4.41 4.24
N GLY A 23 5.96 4.46 5.50
CA GLY A 23 5.38 5.37 6.49
C GLY A 23 5.56 6.83 6.10
N ALA A 24 6.78 7.21 5.70
CA ALA A 24 7.08 8.55 5.22
C ALA A 24 6.29 8.90 3.94
N TYR A 25 6.19 7.96 3.00
CA TYR A 25 5.40 8.16 1.79
C TYR A 25 3.89 8.34 2.09
N MET A 26 3.35 7.60 3.06
CA MET A 26 1.98 7.78 3.52
C MET A 26 1.75 9.17 4.12
N ILE A 27 2.68 9.66 4.94
CA ILE A 27 2.60 11.05 5.46
C ILE A 27 2.62 12.02 4.29
N GLY A 28 3.60 11.92 3.39
CA GLY A 28 3.73 12.80 2.22
C GLY A 28 2.50 12.78 1.29
N TYR A 29 1.81 11.64 1.18
CA TYR A 29 0.55 11.53 0.43
C TYR A 29 -0.55 12.44 1.00
N PHE A 30 -0.61 12.59 2.32
CA PHE A 30 -1.61 13.45 2.99
C PHE A 30 -1.18 14.90 3.11
N GLU A 31 0.14 15.19 3.18
CA GLU A 31 0.65 16.56 3.26
C GLU A 31 0.63 17.26 1.88
N GLY A 32 0.71 16.50 0.79
CA GLY A 32 0.85 17.07 -0.57
C GLY A 32 2.29 17.46 -0.86
N PHE A 33 2.63 17.57 -2.15
CA PHE A 33 3.99 17.86 -2.61
C PHE A 33 4.05 19.13 -3.45
N LEU A 34 4.95 20.04 -3.07
CA LEU A 34 5.32 21.20 -3.86
C LEU A 34 6.81 21.18 -4.16
N ASP A 35 7.17 21.24 -5.44
CA ASP A 35 8.56 21.16 -5.89
C ASP A 35 9.32 22.49 -5.81
N HIS A 36 8.63 23.59 -5.57
CA HIS A 36 9.19 24.93 -5.38
C HIS A 36 8.90 25.45 -3.98
N ALA A 37 9.84 26.20 -3.40
CA ALA A 37 9.63 26.88 -2.15
C ALA A 37 8.52 27.94 -2.27
N TYR A 38 7.63 27.98 -1.29
CA TYR A 38 6.58 28.98 -1.17
C TYR A 38 6.58 29.61 0.21
N TRP A 39 6.14 30.86 0.29
CA TRP A 39 5.98 31.54 1.57
C TRP A 39 4.67 31.12 2.24
N ASP A 40 4.77 30.41 3.38
CA ASP A 40 3.61 30.13 4.21
C ASP A 40 3.24 31.38 5.01
N GLN A 41 2.12 32.00 4.66
CA GLN A 41 1.64 33.23 5.30
C GLN A 41 1.24 33.04 6.77
N TRP A 42 0.85 31.83 7.16
CA TRP A 42 0.43 31.51 8.52
C TRP A 42 1.64 31.19 9.40
N GLY A 43 2.52 30.33 8.94
CA GLY A 43 3.78 30.00 9.59
C GLY A 43 4.84 31.10 9.50
N LYS A 44 4.69 32.05 8.58
CA LYS A 44 5.66 33.11 8.26
C LYS A 44 7.06 32.54 7.99
N VAL A 45 7.10 31.50 7.16
CA VAL A 45 8.33 30.76 6.85
C VAL A 45 8.28 30.22 5.43
N TRP A 46 9.46 30.13 4.79
CA TRP A 46 9.59 29.42 3.51
C TRP A 46 9.41 27.92 3.71
N THR A 47 8.59 27.31 2.87
CA THR A 47 8.19 25.91 2.97
C THR A 47 8.37 25.22 1.63
N ILE A 48 8.85 23.96 1.61
CA ILE A 48 9.08 23.19 0.39
C ILE A 48 8.74 21.71 0.59
N GLY A 49 8.55 21.00 -0.51
CA GLY A 49 8.38 19.54 -0.51
C GLY A 49 7.06 19.10 0.14
N TYR A 50 7.14 18.39 1.23
CA TYR A 50 6.02 17.88 2.04
C TYR A 50 5.80 18.72 3.32
N GLY A 51 6.04 20.01 3.25
CA GLY A 51 5.88 20.90 4.40
C GLY A 51 7.17 21.15 5.18
N HIS A 52 8.35 20.85 4.62
CA HIS A 52 9.62 21.12 5.25
C HIS A 52 9.91 22.64 5.31
N THR A 53 10.35 23.12 6.47
CA THR A 53 10.61 24.56 6.72
C THR A 53 12.04 24.86 7.14
N GLY A 54 12.85 23.84 7.39
CA GLY A 54 14.24 24.03 7.85
C GLY A 54 15.18 24.40 6.72
N ASP A 55 15.86 25.56 6.83
CA ASP A 55 16.88 26.01 5.86
C ASP A 55 16.33 26.10 4.41
N VAL A 56 15.11 26.62 4.28
CA VAL A 56 14.41 26.81 2.99
C VAL A 56 14.42 28.31 2.63
N HIS A 57 14.77 28.62 1.38
CA HIS A 57 14.87 29.99 0.86
C HIS A 57 13.98 30.16 -0.37
N GLU A 58 13.70 31.42 -0.71
CA GLU A 58 13.01 31.76 -1.94
C GLU A 58 13.77 31.24 -3.16
N GLY A 59 13.05 30.59 -4.08
CA GLY A 59 13.62 30.03 -5.30
C GLY A 59 14.18 28.61 -5.18
N ASP A 60 14.17 28.02 -3.99
CA ASP A 60 14.59 26.63 -3.83
C ASP A 60 13.67 25.67 -4.58
N ILE A 61 14.29 24.64 -5.19
CA ILE A 61 13.60 23.58 -5.95
C ILE A 61 14.02 22.23 -5.40
N ILE A 62 13.06 21.30 -5.26
CA ILE A 62 13.30 19.99 -4.70
C ILE A 62 12.63 18.88 -5.51
N THR A 63 13.28 17.73 -5.64
CA THR A 63 12.67 16.52 -6.19
C THR A 63 11.83 15.80 -5.14
N ARG A 64 10.89 14.94 -5.58
CA ARG A 64 10.09 14.09 -4.66
C ARG A 64 10.97 13.19 -3.77
N GLU A 65 12.06 12.67 -4.32
CA GLU A 65 12.99 11.82 -3.56
C GLU A 65 13.72 12.62 -2.47
N GLN A 66 14.22 13.80 -2.80
CA GLN A 66 14.85 14.70 -1.82
C GLN A 66 13.85 15.11 -0.73
N ALA A 67 12.62 15.48 -1.11
CA ALA A 67 11.57 15.87 -0.18
C ALA A 67 11.19 14.71 0.76
N LEU A 68 11.18 13.45 0.27
CA LEU A 68 10.90 12.29 1.11
C LEU A 68 11.99 12.08 2.16
N LYS A 69 13.26 12.31 1.81
CA LYS A 69 14.39 12.26 2.77
C LYS A 69 14.29 13.36 3.83
N LEU A 70 13.88 14.57 3.43
CA LEU A 70 13.62 15.65 4.40
C LEU A 70 12.46 15.30 5.33
N LEU A 71 11.36 14.77 4.79
CA LEU A 71 10.22 14.34 5.59
C LEU A 71 10.60 13.25 6.60
N GLN A 72 11.44 12.27 6.22
CA GLN A 72 11.95 11.28 7.16
C GLN A 72 12.75 11.92 8.30
N LYS A 73 13.55 12.95 8.00
CA LYS A 73 14.28 13.72 9.02
C LYS A 73 13.32 14.50 9.91
N ASP A 74 12.29 15.12 9.36
CA ASP A 74 11.28 15.87 10.11
C ASP A 74 10.47 14.95 11.05
N CYS A 75 10.32 13.67 10.70
CA CYS A 75 9.68 12.67 11.56
C CYS A 75 10.51 12.29 12.80
N GLU A 76 11.83 12.55 12.83
CA GLU A 76 12.73 12.14 13.95
C GLU A 76 12.25 12.67 15.30
N TYR A 77 11.70 13.87 15.33
CA TYR A 77 11.12 14.42 16.55
C TYR A 77 9.96 13.56 17.09
N VAL A 78 9.03 13.18 16.24
CA VAL A 78 7.88 12.33 16.60
C VAL A 78 8.29 10.90 16.90
N GLU A 79 9.27 10.36 16.19
CA GLU A 79 9.83 9.02 16.43
C GLU A 79 10.34 8.86 17.86
N GLY A 80 10.97 9.91 18.41
CA GLY A 80 11.43 9.93 19.79
C GLY A 80 10.30 9.64 20.79
N PHE A 81 9.12 10.23 20.55
CA PHE A 81 7.94 9.99 21.40
C PHE A 81 7.31 8.62 21.16
N VAL A 82 7.25 8.13 19.95
CA VAL A 82 6.70 6.79 19.65
C VAL A 82 7.61 5.68 20.23
N ASN A 83 8.91 5.90 20.30
CA ASN A 83 9.86 4.99 20.95
C ASN A 83 9.82 5.07 22.50
N ASP A 84 9.33 6.17 23.07
CA ASP A 84 9.25 6.33 24.53
C ASP A 84 8.05 5.57 25.12
N LYS A 85 8.33 4.60 25.99
CA LYS A 85 7.32 3.76 26.65
C LYS A 85 6.40 4.53 27.61
N ASN A 86 6.75 5.75 28.01
CA ASN A 86 5.88 6.64 28.76
C ASN A 86 4.75 7.23 27.87
N PHE A 87 5.00 7.33 26.56
CA PHE A 87 4.04 7.81 25.57
C PHE A 87 3.32 6.66 24.87
N VAL A 88 4.06 5.63 24.41
CA VAL A 88 3.55 4.47 23.69
C VAL A 88 4.05 3.19 24.36
N PRO A 89 3.31 2.66 25.35
CA PRO A 89 3.75 1.49 26.13
C PRO A 89 3.75 0.18 25.35
N GLN A 90 3.11 0.11 24.19
CA GLN A 90 2.99 -1.08 23.35
C GLN A 90 4.34 -1.49 22.75
N THR A 91 4.55 -2.79 22.53
CA THR A 91 5.57 -3.30 21.60
C THR A 91 4.99 -3.23 20.19
N LEU A 92 5.66 -2.51 19.31
CA LEU A 92 5.20 -2.22 17.96
C LEU A 92 5.98 -3.01 16.92
N ASN A 93 5.30 -3.46 15.86
CA ASN A 93 5.97 -3.78 14.60
C ASN A 93 6.13 -2.51 13.75
N GLN A 94 6.86 -2.61 12.61
CA GLN A 94 7.17 -1.44 11.77
C GLN A 94 5.92 -0.72 11.27
N ALA A 95 4.90 -1.43 10.85
CA ALA A 95 3.66 -0.84 10.35
C ALA A 95 2.89 -0.07 11.45
N GLN A 96 2.87 -0.62 12.65
CA GLN A 96 2.27 0.03 13.82
C GLN A 96 3.06 1.28 14.24
N PHE A 97 4.37 1.20 14.16
CA PHE A 97 5.25 2.35 14.41
C PHE A 97 4.97 3.47 13.40
N ASP A 98 4.98 3.15 12.11
CA ASP A 98 4.71 4.10 11.02
C ASP A 98 3.36 4.80 11.17
N ALA A 99 2.32 4.05 11.55
CA ALA A 99 0.98 4.59 11.76
C ALA A 99 0.95 5.61 12.93
N LEU A 100 1.62 5.30 14.04
CA LEU A 100 1.67 6.19 15.20
C LEU A 100 2.57 7.40 14.95
N VAL A 101 3.65 7.26 14.17
CA VAL A 101 4.45 8.41 13.72
C VAL A 101 3.59 9.32 12.83
N SER A 102 2.81 8.78 11.87
CA SER A 102 1.89 9.58 11.04
C SER A 102 0.85 10.32 11.88
N PHE A 103 0.27 9.66 12.86
CA PHE A 103 -0.69 10.27 13.77
C PHE A 103 -0.06 11.41 14.59
N GLY A 104 1.09 11.16 15.21
CA GLY A 104 1.81 12.15 16.01
C GLY A 104 2.37 13.31 15.18
N TYR A 105 2.75 13.07 13.93
CA TYR A 105 3.17 14.09 12.98
C TYR A 105 2.04 15.07 12.66
N ASN A 106 0.82 14.55 12.47
CA ASN A 106 -0.35 15.37 12.12
C ASN A 106 -0.96 16.13 13.31
N LEU A 107 -1.02 15.50 14.49
CA LEU A 107 -1.74 16.05 15.66
C LEU A 107 -0.83 16.49 16.82
N GLY A 108 0.48 16.36 16.62
CA GLY A 108 1.49 16.57 17.65
C GLY A 108 1.66 15.32 18.54
N PRO A 109 2.92 15.05 18.98
CA PRO A 109 3.24 13.81 19.69
C PRO A 109 2.63 13.72 21.10
N TYR A 110 2.25 14.82 21.71
CA TYR A 110 1.59 14.84 23.03
C TYR A 110 0.17 14.27 23.04
N THR A 111 -0.40 13.98 21.84
CA THR A 111 -1.68 13.26 21.71
C THR A 111 -1.53 11.75 21.89
N LEU A 112 -0.32 11.20 21.68
CA LEU A 112 -0.03 9.76 21.75
C LEU A 112 -0.41 9.10 23.09
N PRO A 113 -0.10 9.66 24.28
CA PRO A 113 -0.48 9.03 25.54
C PRO A 113 -1.99 8.87 25.69
N LYS A 114 -2.78 9.84 25.24
CA LYS A 114 -4.25 9.77 25.28
C LYS A 114 -4.78 8.67 24.35
N LEU A 115 -4.14 8.51 23.19
CA LEU A 115 -4.50 7.47 22.23
C LEU A 115 -4.05 6.08 22.71
N CYS A 116 -2.85 5.94 23.32
CA CYS A 116 -2.18 4.65 23.49
C CYS A 116 -2.27 4.04 24.89
N LYS A 117 -2.26 4.85 25.95
CA LYS A 117 -2.17 4.34 27.34
C LYS A 117 -3.31 3.40 27.71
N GLY A 118 -2.96 2.22 28.23
CA GLY A 118 -3.91 1.23 28.72
C GLY A 118 -4.72 0.52 27.62
N LYS A 119 -4.33 0.67 26.35
CA LYS A 119 -5.07 0.13 25.21
C LYS A 119 -4.27 -0.90 24.43
N THR A 120 -4.98 -1.85 23.84
CA THR A 120 -4.44 -2.77 22.84
C THR A 120 -4.33 -2.08 21.48
N ILE A 121 -3.51 -2.61 20.57
CA ILE A 121 -3.41 -2.12 19.18
C ILE A 121 -4.79 -2.05 18.50
N LYS A 122 -5.67 -3.03 18.74
CA LYS A 122 -7.02 -3.06 18.19
C LYS A 122 -7.89 -1.89 18.69
N GLN A 123 -7.78 -1.54 19.99
CA GLN A 123 -8.47 -0.39 20.56
C GLN A 123 -7.90 0.93 20.03
N ILE A 124 -6.57 1.06 19.92
CA ILE A 124 -5.90 2.21 19.32
C ILE A 124 -6.40 2.43 17.88
N ALA A 125 -6.46 1.36 17.08
CA ALA A 125 -6.92 1.42 15.69
C ALA A 125 -8.42 1.78 15.56
N SER A 126 -9.22 1.48 16.55
CA SER A 126 -10.62 1.95 16.63
C SER A 126 -10.70 3.42 17.01
N ASP A 127 -10.00 3.80 18.08
CA ASP A 127 -10.10 5.12 18.66
C ASP A 127 -9.45 6.22 17.82
N ILE A 128 -8.45 5.85 17.00
CA ILE A 128 -7.78 6.79 16.08
C ILE A 128 -8.77 7.44 15.10
N LEU A 129 -9.85 6.73 14.74
CA LEU A 129 -10.88 7.19 13.80
C LEU A 129 -11.64 8.43 14.30
N ASP A 130 -11.71 8.64 15.61
CA ASP A 130 -12.39 9.79 16.21
C ASP A 130 -11.63 11.12 16.03
N TYR A 131 -10.34 11.05 15.63
CA TYR A 131 -9.48 12.22 15.44
C TYR A 131 -9.60 12.82 14.01
N CYS A 132 -10.82 12.91 13.49
CA CYS A 132 -11.11 13.39 12.13
C CYS A 132 -11.77 14.79 12.09
N HIS A 133 -11.86 15.50 13.23
CA HIS A 133 -12.49 16.81 13.33
C HIS A 133 -11.48 17.95 13.53
N ALA A 134 -11.77 19.11 12.91
CA ALA A 134 -11.10 20.36 13.20
C ALA A 134 -12.18 21.47 13.33
N GLY A 135 -12.07 22.30 14.39
CA GLY A 135 -13.08 23.31 14.69
C GLY A 135 -14.50 22.76 14.92
N GLY A 136 -14.61 21.49 15.35
CA GLY A 136 -15.91 20.81 15.54
C GLY A 136 -16.54 20.24 14.27
N VAL A 137 -15.87 20.36 13.12
CA VAL A 137 -16.34 19.85 11.82
C VAL A 137 -15.51 18.64 11.39
N GLU A 138 -16.17 17.59 10.94
CA GLU A 138 -15.51 16.43 10.35
C GLU A 138 -14.89 16.82 8.99
N LEU A 139 -13.60 16.56 8.79
CA LEU A 139 -12.89 16.86 7.56
C LEU A 139 -12.62 15.58 6.75
N PRO A 140 -13.09 15.48 5.49
CA PRO A 140 -12.92 14.28 4.68
C PRO A 140 -11.45 13.85 4.49
N GLY A 141 -10.51 14.82 4.47
CA GLY A 141 -9.07 14.55 4.42
C GLY A 141 -8.57 13.83 5.67
N LEU A 142 -9.00 14.28 6.86
CA LEU A 142 -8.66 13.63 8.12
C LEU A 142 -9.31 12.26 8.26
N VAL A 143 -10.57 12.10 7.83
CA VAL A 143 -11.24 10.79 7.79
C VAL A 143 -10.43 9.77 6.98
N ARG A 144 -9.98 10.17 5.78
CA ARG A 144 -9.12 9.29 4.94
C ARG A 144 -7.81 8.96 5.62
N ARG A 145 -7.15 9.95 6.23
CA ARG A 145 -5.86 9.75 6.95
C ARG A 145 -6.03 8.80 8.13
N ARG A 146 -7.00 9.02 9.00
CA ARG A 146 -7.29 8.14 10.15
C ARG A 146 -7.62 6.71 9.73
N LYS A 147 -8.39 6.53 8.64
CA LYS A 147 -8.67 5.20 8.08
C LYS A 147 -7.39 4.50 7.62
N ALA A 148 -6.49 5.19 6.94
CA ALA A 148 -5.21 4.63 6.51
C ALA A 148 -4.32 4.24 7.69
N GLU A 149 -4.23 5.08 8.71
CA GLU A 149 -3.47 4.80 9.94
C GLU A 149 -4.07 3.62 10.72
N SER A 150 -5.38 3.56 10.88
CA SER A 150 -6.09 2.43 11.49
C SER A 150 -5.84 1.12 10.73
N TYR A 151 -5.90 1.18 9.41
CA TYR A 151 -5.66 0.01 8.56
C TYR A 151 -4.21 -0.47 8.65
N LEU A 152 -3.25 0.46 8.70
CA LEU A 152 -1.84 0.16 8.88
C LEU A 152 -1.56 -0.49 10.25
N LEU A 153 -2.21 -0.01 11.33
CA LEU A 153 -2.15 -0.60 12.67
C LEU A 153 -2.61 -2.05 12.70
N LEU A 154 -3.71 -2.38 12.00
CA LEU A 154 -4.35 -3.69 12.07
C LEU A 154 -3.82 -4.70 11.05
N HIS A 155 -3.51 -4.24 9.83
CA HIS A 155 -3.29 -5.10 8.68
C HIS A 155 -1.89 -4.95 8.07
N GLY A 156 -1.09 -3.98 8.54
CA GLY A 156 0.23 -3.71 7.98
C GLY A 156 0.21 -3.08 6.58
N ILE A 157 -0.96 -2.63 6.10
CA ILE A 157 -1.18 -1.91 4.84
C ILE A 157 -2.02 -0.66 5.11
N THR A 158 -1.95 0.34 4.23
CA THR A 158 -2.66 1.62 4.42
C THR A 158 -4.11 1.58 3.91
N GLY A 159 -4.46 0.61 3.07
CA GLY A 159 -5.72 0.58 2.32
C GLY A 159 -5.79 1.60 1.18
N ILE A 160 -4.71 2.35 0.94
CA ILE A 160 -4.57 3.27 -0.19
C ILE A 160 -3.74 2.58 -1.27
N SER A 161 -4.34 2.33 -2.43
CA SER A 161 -3.73 1.54 -3.51
C SER A 161 -2.37 2.09 -3.97
N ASP A 162 -2.23 3.41 -4.07
CA ASP A 162 -1.00 4.06 -4.52
C ASP A 162 0.16 3.87 -3.54
N ILE A 163 -0.14 3.80 -2.24
CA ILE A 163 0.85 3.54 -1.19
C ILE A 163 1.14 2.05 -1.09
N ASP A 164 0.10 1.25 -0.98
CA ASP A 164 0.22 -0.19 -0.77
C ASP A 164 0.81 -0.89 -2.00
N GLY A 165 0.49 -0.42 -3.22
CA GLY A 165 1.09 -0.89 -4.45
C GLY A 165 2.61 -0.65 -4.52
N LYS A 166 3.07 0.49 -4.00
CA LYS A 166 4.49 0.82 -3.96
C LYS A 166 5.26 0.07 -2.86
N TYR A 167 4.64 -0.13 -1.68
CA TYR A 167 5.36 -0.57 -0.47
C TYR A 167 4.95 -1.93 0.09
N ASN A 168 3.88 -2.57 -0.43
CA ASN A 168 3.57 -3.96 -0.08
C ASN A 168 4.61 -4.98 -0.63
N GLY A 169 5.69 -4.47 -1.22
CA GLY A 169 6.83 -5.23 -1.68
C GLY A 169 8.08 -5.13 -0.84
N SER A 170 8.07 -4.63 0.41
CA SER A 170 9.30 -4.40 1.18
C SER A 170 9.69 -5.45 2.23
N SER A 171 9.36 -6.71 2.04
CA SER A 171 10.40 -7.76 2.05
C SER A 171 10.85 -7.90 0.61
N PRO A 172 12.16 -8.03 0.30
CA PRO A 172 12.55 -8.40 -1.06
C PRO A 172 11.76 -9.66 -1.36
N LYS A 173 10.84 -9.57 -2.34
CA LYS A 173 10.14 -10.75 -2.82
C LYS A 173 11.25 -11.65 -3.35
N THR A 174 11.62 -12.64 -2.55
CA THR A 174 12.57 -13.65 -3.00
C THR A 174 11.93 -14.32 -4.18
N GLN A 175 12.65 -14.43 -5.29
CA GLN A 175 12.25 -15.25 -6.42
C GLN A 175 11.83 -16.61 -5.90
N THR A 176 10.53 -16.79 -5.75
CA THR A 176 9.94 -18.08 -5.41
C THR A 176 9.36 -18.62 -6.70
N ASN A 177 9.60 -19.88 -7.01
CA ASN A 177 8.98 -20.58 -8.14
C ASN A 177 7.47 -20.77 -7.91
N VAL A 178 6.77 -19.66 -7.58
CA VAL A 178 5.32 -19.67 -7.43
C VAL A 178 4.69 -19.85 -8.80
N LYS A 179 3.87 -20.89 -8.95
CA LYS A 179 3.11 -21.15 -10.16
C LYS A 179 1.67 -20.67 -9.97
N PHE A 180 1.17 -19.96 -10.96
CA PHE A 180 -0.22 -19.54 -10.97
C PHE A 180 -1.07 -20.49 -11.83
N THR A 181 -2.30 -20.71 -11.38
CA THR A 181 -3.35 -21.31 -12.18
C THR A 181 -4.52 -20.35 -12.21
N TYR A 182 -5.07 -20.08 -13.36
CA TYR A 182 -6.16 -19.13 -13.50
C TYR A 182 -7.22 -19.59 -14.47
N THR A 183 -8.41 -19.04 -14.28
CA THR A 183 -9.59 -19.23 -15.10
C THR A 183 -10.07 -17.87 -15.54
N VAL A 184 -10.43 -17.71 -16.82
CA VAL A 184 -11.19 -16.56 -17.28
C VAL A 184 -12.59 -17.00 -17.73
N MET A 185 -13.58 -16.25 -17.27
CA MET A 185 -14.96 -16.36 -17.73
C MET A 185 -15.16 -15.37 -18.89
N THR A 186 -15.73 -15.81 -19.98
CA THR A 186 -16.05 -14.95 -21.12
C THR A 186 -17.54 -14.97 -21.40
N ASN A 187 -18.01 -14.02 -22.22
CA ASN A 187 -19.38 -13.99 -22.70
C ASN A 187 -19.76 -15.19 -23.62
N SER A 188 -18.80 -16.07 -23.95
CA SER A 188 -18.97 -17.24 -24.85
C SER A 188 -18.54 -18.56 -24.23
N GLY A 189 -18.04 -18.57 -22.99
CA GLY A 189 -17.58 -19.78 -22.27
C GLY A 189 -16.40 -19.50 -21.33
N ASN A 190 -15.99 -20.53 -20.58
CA ASN A 190 -14.92 -20.45 -19.60
C ASN A 190 -13.64 -21.13 -20.12
N TYR A 191 -12.50 -20.56 -19.73
CA TYR A 191 -11.16 -21.11 -19.97
C TYR A 191 -10.54 -21.42 -18.61
N GLU A 192 -10.63 -22.68 -18.18
CA GLU A 192 -10.30 -23.12 -16.85
C GLU A 192 -8.90 -23.75 -16.74
N ASN A 193 -8.31 -23.65 -15.55
CA ASN A 193 -7.04 -24.29 -15.20
C ASN A 193 -5.88 -23.96 -16.14
N ILE A 194 -5.86 -22.72 -16.63
CA ILE A 194 -4.75 -22.24 -17.47
C ILE A 194 -3.49 -22.14 -16.62
N ALA A 195 -2.43 -22.75 -17.10
CA ALA A 195 -1.15 -22.81 -16.40
C ALA A 195 -0.39 -21.50 -16.50
N ASP A 196 0.50 -21.31 -15.55
CA ASP A 196 1.43 -20.19 -15.41
C ASP A 196 2.06 -19.77 -16.75
N GLY A 197 1.97 -18.50 -17.09
CA GLY A 197 2.51 -17.91 -18.32
C GLY A 197 1.77 -18.27 -19.63
N LYS A 198 0.64 -18.99 -19.56
CA LYS A 198 -0.17 -19.33 -20.74
C LYS A 198 -1.32 -18.37 -20.93
N THR A 199 -1.71 -18.16 -22.18
CA THR A 199 -2.84 -17.28 -22.52
C THR A 199 -4.17 -17.92 -22.12
N ALA A 200 -4.98 -17.21 -21.33
CA ALA A 200 -6.37 -17.51 -21.08
C ALA A 200 -7.28 -16.57 -21.91
N GLY A 201 -8.42 -17.08 -22.34
CA GLY A 201 -9.35 -16.36 -23.20
C GLY A 201 -9.07 -16.56 -24.69
N LYS A 202 -9.88 -15.92 -25.53
CA LYS A 202 -9.81 -16.04 -26.98
C LYS A 202 -10.15 -14.71 -27.65
N VAL A 203 -9.45 -14.43 -28.73
CA VAL A 203 -9.68 -13.21 -29.56
C VAL A 203 -11.17 -13.00 -29.81
N GLY A 204 -11.65 -11.82 -29.51
CA GLY A 204 -13.05 -11.40 -29.71
C GLY A 204 -14.04 -11.79 -28.60
N GLN A 205 -13.66 -12.64 -27.63
CA GLN A 205 -14.52 -13.05 -26.52
C GLN A 205 -14.22 -12.22 -25.27
N GLU A 206 -15.10 -11.31 -24.92
CA GLU A 206 -14.90 -10.42 -23.77
C GLU A 206 -14.81 -11.19 -22.47
N ILE A 207 -13.77 -10.91 -21.68
CA ILE A 207 -13.62 -11.45 -20.33
C ILE A 207 -14.57 -10.69 -19.39
N ILE A 208 -15.34 -11.47 -18.59
CA ILE A 208 -16.34 -10.97 -17.64
C ILE A 208 -16.07 -11.42 -16.20
N GLY A 209 -15.03 -12.23 -15.99
CA GLY A 209 -14.59 -12.70 -14.69
C GLY A 209 -13.24 -13.39 -14.77
N ILE A 210 -12.46 -13.31 -13.69
CA ILE A 210 -11.14 -13.93 -13.55
C ILE A 210 -11.03 -14.54 -12.15
N ALA A 211 -10.60 -15.80 -12.08
CA ALA A 211 -10.21 -16.48 -10.83
C ALA A 211 -8.73 -16.86 -10.90
N ILE A 212 -7.98 -16.66 -9.81
CA ILE A 212 -6.54 -16.91 -9.75
C ILE A 212 -6.20 -17.63 -8.44
N LYS A 213 -5.39 -18.69 -8.52
CA LYS A 213 -4.73 -19.31 -7.36
C LYS A 213 -3.24 -19.43 -7.58
N ALA A 214 -2.48 -19.39 -6.48
CA ALA A 214 -1.05 -19.61 -6.43
C ALA A 214 -0.73 -21.00 -5.86
N SER A 215 0.42 -21.57 -6.24
CA SER A 215 0.91 -22.85 -5.70
C SER A 215 1.36 -22.75 -4.24
N SER A 216 1.73 -21.55 -3.78
CA SER A 216 2.08 -21.22 -2.40
C SER A 216 1.82 -19.74 -2.14
N GLY A 217 1.69 -19.34 -0.86
CA GLY A 217 1.38 -17.96 -0.49
C GLY A 217 -0.06 -17.55 -0.83
N LYS A 218 -0.32 -16.25 -0.83
CA LYS A 218 -1.65 -15.68 -1.13
C LYS A 218 -1.57 -14.75 -2.33
N VAL A 219 -2.38 -15.02 -3.36
CA VAL A 219 -2.63 -14.08 -4.45
C VAL A 219 -3.85 -13.23 -4.12
N LYS A 220 -3.78 -11.94 -4.45
CA LYS A 220 -4.86 -10.97 -4.29
C LYS A 220 -5.04 -10.23 -5.61
N TYR A 221 -6.26 -10.14 -6.09
CA TYR A 221 -6.53 -9.57 -7.40
C TYR A 221 -7.90 -8.92 -7.48
N ARG A 222 -8.06 -8.01 -8.43
CA ARG A 222 -9.32 -7.34 -8.74
C ARG A 222 -9.40 -6.95 -10.20
N VAL A 223 -10.59 -6.58 -10.65
CA VAL A 223 -10.84 -6.12 -12.02
C VAL A 223 -11.56 -4.79 -12.04
N HIS A 224 -11.36 -4.02 -13.10
CA HIS A 224 -12.12 -2.83 -13.44
C HIS A 224 -13.10 -3.16 -14.55
N LEU A 225 -14.29 -2.59 -14.49
CA LEU A 225 -15.38 -2.85 -15.44
C LEU A 225 -15.48 -1.76 -16.50
N VAL A 226 -15.74 -2.16 -17.74
CA VAL A 226 -16.04 -1.20 -18.82
C VAL A 226 -17.21 -0.31 -18.42
N GLY A 227 -17.00 1.00 -18.44
CA GLY A 227 -17.99 1.99 -18.02
C GLY A 227 -18.36 1.97 -16.54
N GLY A 228 -17.58 1.28 -15.72
CA GLY A 228 -17.77 1.14 -14.27
C GLY A 228 -16.57 1.59 -13.47
N GLY A 229 -16.28 0.87 -12.40
CA GLY A 229 -15.15 1.09 -11.49
C GLY A 229 -14.46 -0.21 -11.10
N TRP A 230 -13.44 -0.09 -10.23
CA TRP A 230 -12.79 -1.23 -9.63
C TRP A 230 -13.74 -1.99 -8.71
N LEU A 231 -13.82 -3.31 -8.89
CA LEU A 231 -14.45 -4.20 -7.93
C LEU A 231 -13.53 -4.43 -6.71
N PRO A 232 -14.08 -4.89 -5.58
CA PRO A 232 -13.28 -5.28 -4.43
C PRO A 232 -12.23 -6.33 -4.79
N TYR A 233 -11.14 -6.37 -4.02
CA TYR A 233 -10.16 -7.44 -4.14
C TYR A 233 -10.74 -8.77 -3.67
N VAL A 234 -10.35 -9.84 -4.36
CA VAL A 234 -10.62 -11.23 -4.00
C VAL A 234 -9.33 -12.03 -3.85
N THR A 235 -9.40 -13.14 -3.13
CA THR A 235 -8.25 -14.02 -2.85
C THR A 235 -8.55 -15.51 -3.12
N GLY A 236 -9.80 -15.83 -3.41
CA GLY A 236 -10.27 -17.20 -3.65
C GLY A 236 -10.10 -17.65 -5.10
N TYR A 237 -10.38 -18.94 -5.34
CA TYR A 237 -10.42 -19.57 -6.65
C TYR A 237 -11.64 -20.50 -6.71
N ASN A 238 -12.82 -19.92 -6.91
CA ASN A 238 -14.09 -20.66 -6.99
C ASN A 238 -15.11 -19.87 -7.79
N LEU A 239 -15.46 -20.31 -8.98
CA LEU A 239 -16.40 -19.62 -9.87
C LEU A 239 -17.84 -19.58 -9.35
N ASN A 240 -18.17 -20.36 -8.32
CA ASN A 240 -19.49 -20.37 -7.68
C ASN A 240 -19.56 -19.50 -6.42
N ASP A 241 -18.45 -18.87 -6.02
CA ASP A 241 -18.37 -17.98 -4.88
C ASP A 241 -18.28 -16.52 -5.39
N PHE A 242 -19.42 -15.83 -5.36
CA PHE A 242 -19.55 -14.45 -5.83
C PHE A 242 -18.91 -13.41 -4.89
N ASP A 243 -18.63 -13.77 -3.65
CA ASP A 243 -18.10 -12.82 -2.67
C ASP A 243 -16.57 -12.71 -2.74
N ASN A 244 -15.87 -13.87 -2.86
CA ASN A 244 -14.42 -13.89 -2.82
C ASN A 244 -13.77 -14.94 -3.76
N GLY A 245 -14.54 -15.67 -4.53
CA GLY A 245 -14.01 -16.76 -5.36
C GLY A 245 -13.46 -16.34 -6.71
N TYR A 246 -13.92 -15.22 -7.27
CA TYR A 246 -13.44 -14.65 -8.52
C TYR A 246 -13.70 -13.14 -8.59
N ALA A 247 -12.92 -12.43 -9.39
CA ALA A 247 -13.12 -11.01 -9.66
C ALA A 247 -13.94 -10.84 -10.96
N GLY A 248 -15.13 -10.29 -10.84
CA GLY A 248 -16.05 -10.06 -11.95
C GLY A 248 -17.50 -10.01 -11.48
N ASN A 249 -18.41 -9.56 -12.34
CA ASN A 249 -19.84 -9.51 -12.06
C ASN A 249 -20.71 -9.75 -13.32
N GLY A 250 -20.15 -10.42 -14.33
CA GLY A 250 -20.81 -10.69 -15.60
C GLY A 250 -20.75 -9.55 -16.62
N LYS A 251 -20.16 -8.40 -16.28
CA LYS A 251 -19.91 -7.30 -17.22
C LYS A 251 -18.49 -7.36 -17.79
N PRO A 252 -18.25 -6.84 -19.01
CA PRO A 252 -16.92 -6.80 -19.60
C PRO A 252 -15.90 -6.08 -18.71
N ILE A 253 -14.71 -6.65 -18.63
CA ILE A 253 -13.56 -6.14 -17.87
C ILE A 253 -12.67 -5.37 -18.85
N ASP A 254 -12.07 -4.26 -18.39
CA ASP A 254 -11.12 -3.45 -19.16
C ASP A 254 -9.75 -3.29 -18.48
N ALA A 255 -9.63 -3.65 -17.18
CA ALA A 255 -8.34 -3.71 -16.52
C ALA A 255 -8.30 -4.76 -15.39
N VAL A 256 -7.11 -5.26 -15.12
CA VAL A 256 -6.81 -6.27 -14.10
C VAL A 256 -5.66 -5.80 -13.25
N GLN A 257 -5.74 -6.04 -11.94
CA GLN A 257 -4.68 -5.81 -10.98
C GLN A 257 -4.42 -7.09 -10.20
N VAL A 258 -3.16 -7.53 -10.13
CA VAL A 258 -2.75 -8.77 -9.45
C VAL A 258 -1.55 -8.49 -8.56
N MET A 259 -1.54 -9.05 -7.38
CA MET A 259 -0.40 -9.05 -6.45
C MET A 259 -0.32 -10.37 -5.68
N HIS A 260 0.89 -10.74 -5.25
CA HIS A 260 1.14 -11.89 -4.41
C HIS A 260 1.96 -11.48 -3.18
N ASP A 261 1.81 -12.16 -2.05
CA ASP A 261 2.48 -11.79 -0.80
C ASP A 261 4.00 -12.02 -0.79
N SER A 262 4.52 -12.94 -1.60
CA SER A 262 5.95 -13.32 -1.57
C SER A 262 6.61 -13.46 -2.95
N ALA A 263 5.84 -13.51 -4.04
CA ALA A 263 6.35 -13.60 -5.41
C ALA A 263 6.03 -12.32 -6.20
N ILE A 264 6.92 -11.94 -7.10
CA ILE A 264 6.65 -10.88 -8.08
C ILE A 264 5.66 -11.41 -9.11
N THR A 265 4.51 -10.74 -9.26
CA THR A 265 3.54 -11.07 -10.30
C THR A 265 3.81 -10.27 -11.57
N LYS A 266 3.84 -10.94 -12.71
CA LYS A 266 4.03 -10.34 -14.02
C LYS A 266 2.86 -10.74 -14.91
N TYR A 267 2.07 -9.76 -15.32
CA TYR A 267 0.81 -10.03 -16.00
C TYR A 267 0.51 -8.99 -17.08
N ARG A 268 -0.30 -9.40 -18.06
CA ARG A 268 -0.76 -8.54 -19.13
C ARG A 268 -2.13 -8.95 -19.65
N VAL A 269 -2.78 -8.02 -20.34
CA VAL A 269 -4.05 -8.27 -21.02
C VAL A 269 -3.98 -7.80 -22.46
N SER A 270 -4.89 -8.32 -23.29
CA SER A 270 -5.13 -7.85 -24.64
C SER A 270 -6.47 -7.16 -24.72
N PRO A 271 -6.57 -5.94 -25.26
CA PRO A 271 -7.85 -5.39 -25.66
C PRO A 271 -8.52 -6.30 -26.69
N LYS A 272 -9.84 -6.32 -26.70
CA LYS A 272 -10.64 -7.14 -27.63
C LYS A 272 -10.17 -6.94 -29.08
N ASN A 273 -9.89 -8.03 -29.77
CA ASN A 273 -9.42 -8.05 -31.15
C ASN A 273 -8.08 -7.32 -31.39
N SER A 274 -7.25 -7.16 -30.39
CA SER A 274 -5.98 -6.42 -30.47
C SER A 274 -4.79 -7.26 -30.00
N ASN A 275 -3.58 -6.70 -30.05
CA ASN A 275 -2.39 -7.30 -29.47
C ASN A 275 -2.36 -7.08 -27.95
N PHE A 276 -1.58 -7.89 -27.23
CA PHE A 276 -1.31 -7.69 -25.81
C PHE A 276 -0.64 -6.34 -25.55
N TYR A 277 -1.05 -5.70 -24.45
CA TYR A 277 -0.27 -4.63 -23.85
C TYR A 277 1.04 -5.17 -23.26
N SER A 278 1.96 -4.25 -22.92
CA SER A 278 3.16 -4.59 -22.16
C SER A 278 2.82 -5.22 -20.82
N TYR A 279 3.72 -6.06 -20.32
CA TYR A 279 3.57 -6.63 -18.97
C TYR A 279 3.56 -5.54 -17.90
N GLN A 280 2.73 -5.74 -16.92
CA GLN A 280 2.72 -5.01 -15.66
C GLN A 280 3.30 -5.89 -14.55
N ILE A 281 3.93 -5.27 -13.56
CA ILE A 281 4.57 -5.96 -12.44
C ILE A 281 3.87 -5.55 -11.15
N ASP A 282 3.28 -6.51 -10.45
CA ASP A 282 2.50 -6.25 -9.22
C ASP A 282 1.52 -5.08 -9.44
N THR A 283 1.60 -4.08 -8.55
CA THR A 283 0.85 -2.83 -8.63
C THR A 283 1.80 -1.64 -8.77
N GLN A 284 2.98 -1.86 -9.37
CA GLN A 284 3.99 -0.81 -9.55
C GLN A 284 3.48 0.28 -10.50
N THR A 285 3.83 1.53 -10.17
CA THR A 285 3.56 2.70 -10.99
C THR A 285 4.86 3.41 -11.36
N GLY A 286 4.89 4.06 -12.51
CA GLY A 286 6.11 4.69 -13.05
C GLY A 286 6.97 3.72 -13.88
N ASN A 287 7.97 4.23 -14.58
CA ASN A 287 8.83 3.48 -15.50
C ASN A 287 8.05 2.66 -16.56
N GLY A 288 6.90 3.20 -17.04
CA GLY A 288 6.02 2.52 -17.99
C GLY A 288 5.06 1.51 -17.35
N MET A 289 4.94 1.48 -16.03
CA MET A 289 3.98 0.69 -15.28
C MET A 289 2.81 1.57 -14.82
N ASP A 290 1.58 1.08 -15.02
CA ASP A 290 0.34 1.78 -14.67
C ASP A 290 -0.26 1.30 -13.34
N GLY A 291 0.34 0.26 -12.72
CA GLY A 291 -0.19 -0.40 -11.53
C GLY A 291 -1.32 -1.39 -11.82
N TYR A 292 -1.69 -1.55 -13.09
CA TYR A 292 -2.67 -2.51 -13.58
C TYR A 292 -2.45 -2.79 -15.07
N ALA A 293 -2.92 -3.93 -15.56
CA ALA A 293 -2.91 -4.24 -16.98
C ALA A 293 -4.28 -3.93 -17.60
N GLY A 294 -4.30 -3.10 -18.64
CA GLY A 294 -5.52 -2.74 -19.36
C GLY A 294 -5.60 -1.27 -19.75
N SER A 295 -6.76 -0.86 -20.26
CA SER A 295 -7.06 0.54 -20.61
C SER A 295 -8.55 0.77 -20.44
N PHE A 296 -8.92 1.69 -19.57
CA PHE A 296 -10.32 1.96 -19.24
C PHE A 296 -11.16 2.26 -20.48
N GLY A 297 -12.33 1.63 -20.55
CA GLY A 297 -13.26 1.71 -21.66
C GLY A 297 -12.99 0.70 -22.80
N LYS A 298 -11.91 -0.08 -22.76
CA LYS A 298 -11.57 -1.08 -23.77
C LYS A 298 -11.64 -2.49 -23.19
N ALA A 299 -12.76 -3.20 -23.44
CA ALA A 299 -12.93 -4.58 -23.00
C ALA A 299 -11.72 -5.45 -23.40
N ILE A 300 -11.32 -6.38 -22.52
CA ILE A 300 -10.21 -7.32 -22.76
C ILE A 300 -10.76 -8.69 -23.18
N ASP A 301 -9.96 -9.44 -23.95
CA ASP A 301 -10.31 -10.76 -24.45
C ASP A 301 -9.29 -11.87 -24.10
N ARG A 302 -8.09 -11.49 -23.64
CA ARG A 302 -7.03 -12.42 -23.25
C ARG A 302 -6.27 -11.90 -22.03
N PHE A 303 -5.80 -12.83 -21.20
CA PHE A 303 -5.06 -12.57 -19.98
C PHE A 303 -3.90 -13.56 -19.84
N GLU A 304 -2.76 -13.08 -19.36
CA GLU A 304 -1.59 -13.89 -19.00
C GLU A 304 -1.05 -13.45 -17.65
N LEU A 305 -0.60 -14.41 -16.84
CA LEU A 305 0.01 -14.20 -15.53
C LEU A 305 1.12 -15.22 -15.29
N THR A 306 2.27 -14.75 -14.79
CA THR A 306 3.39 -15.58 -14.33
C THR A 306 4.06 -14.92 -13.13
N SER A 307 4.95 -15.66 -12.44
CA SER A 307 5.92 -15.09 -11.50
C SER A 307 7.20 -14.69 -12.25
N GLU A 308 7.92 -13.71 -11.72
CA GLU A 308 9.26 -13.35 -12.16
C GLU A 308 10.31 -13.96 -11.26
#